data_502f16acbed4e095fb7cf7b44f529093
#
_entry.id   502f16acbed4e095fb7cf7b44f529093
#
_cell.length_a   1.000
_cell.length_b   1.000
_cell.length_c   1.000
_cell.angle_alpha   90.00
_cell.angle_beta   90.00
_cell.angle_gamma   90.00
#
_symmetry.space_group_name_H-M   'P 1'
#
loop_
_entity.id
_entity.type
_entity.pdbx_description
1 polymer ?
#
loop_
_entity_poly.entity_id
_entity_poly.type
_entity_poly.pdbx_seq_one_letter_code
_entity_poly.pdbx_strand_id
1 'polypeptide(L)'
;MGVKNGNKKPEMSNPELSYFELQAYIGTTKHLGGFETTKELIELCHIGQDTYVLEVGCGVGATACYLAKKYTCRVVGVDLRESMIARSNERAQKEGVEKRVEFRVADAQNLPFEDALFDIVLCESVATFVEDKQKVVSEYARVTRPGGYVGLNEELWLKTPPAPLVERVRQIWDIKPDIPTLEDWMGFLENAGLRDVVVETYKFDARRESSQIKRYRFQDMWRMFYRTLVLYIKNPAFRKYMAGRKHLPKGLFEYLGYAIFVGRR
;
A
#
# COMPACT_ATOMS: atom_id res chain seq x y z
N MET A 1 -18.99 4.38 -38.37
CA MET A 1 -19.57 5.02 -37.20
C MET A 1 -18.55 4.93 -36.07
N GLY A 2 -17.87 6.01 -35.78
CA GLY A 2 -16.77 6.05 -34.79
C GLY A 2 -17.32 6.25 -33.38
N VAL A 3 -17.01 5.33 -32.50
CA VAL A 3 -17.27 5.47 -31.06
C VAL A 3 -16.21 6.40 -30.50
N LYS A 4 -16.59 7.62 -30.19
CA LYS A 4 -15.76 8.56 -29.41
C LYS A 4 -15.75 8.09 -27.95
N ASN A 5 -14.69 7.42 -27.54
CA ASN A 5 -14.39 7.21 -26.12
C ASN A 5 -14.06 8.56 -25.48
N GLY A 6 -15.04 9.17 -24.87
CA GLY A 6 -14.86 10.36 -24.06
C GLY A 6 -14.18 10.00 -22.74
N ASN A 7 -12.92 10.37 -22.61
CA ASN A 7 -12.20 10.41 -21.34
C ASN A 7 -12.91 11.41 -20.40
N LYS A 8 -13.94 10.99 -19.68
CA LYS A 8 -14.50 11.76 -18.57
C LYS A 8 -13.46 11.73 -17.46
N LYS A 9 -12.81 12.86 -17.21
CA LYS A 9 -12.09 13.12 -15.96
C LYS A 9 -13.06 12.86 -14.81
N PRO A 10 -12.66 12.16 -13.75
CA PRO A 10 -13.53 11.98 -12.59
C PRO A 10 -13.90 13.34 -12.03
N GLU A 11 -15.14 13.75 -12.21
CA GLU A 11 -15.72 14.91 -11.54
C GLU A 11 -15.96 14.55 -10.08
N MET A 12 -15.25 15.20 -9.20
CA MET A 12 -15.41 15.07 -7.75
C MET A 12 -16.67 15.85 -7.32
N SER A 13 -17.82 15.22 -7.44
CA SER A 13 -19.12 15.82 -7.08
C SER A 13 -19.66 15.41 -5.72
N ASN A 14 -18.87 14.76 -4.81
CA ASN A 14 -19.40 14.29 -3.54
C ASN A 14 -18.51 14.59 -2.32
N PRO A 15 -19.10 15.06 -1.18
CA PRO A 15 -18.38 15.59 -0.01
C PRO A 15 -17.72 14.56 0.91
N GLU A 16 -17.90 13.28 0.71
CA GLU A 16 -17.21 12.23 1.48
C GLU A 16 -15.93 11.78 0.78
N LEU A 17 -14.91 12.64 0.80
CA LEU A 17 -13.57 12.29 0.40
C LEU A 17 -12.96 11.36 1.44
N SER A 18 -13.00 10.04 1.17
CA SER A 18 -12.20 9.14 1.96
C SER A 18 -10.71 9.46 1.77
N TYR A 19 -9.90 9.14 2.77
CA TYR A 19 -8.44 9.33 2.71
C TYR A 19 -7.82 8.72 1.44
N PHE A 20 -8.28 7.55 1.04
CA PHE A 20 -7.78 6.83 -0.13
C PHE A 20 -8.21 7.47 -1.46
N GLU A 21 -9.46 7.96 -1.58
CA GLU A 21 -9.89 8.70 -2.77
C GLU A 21 -9.10 9.99 -2.95
N LEU A 22 -8.76 10.64 -1.85
CA LEU A 22 -7.90 11.82 -1.86
C LEU A 22 -6.50 11.47 -2.38
N GLN A 23 -5.91 10.36 -1.95
CA GLN A 23 -4.63 9.88 -2.46
C GLN A 23 -4.69 9.56 -3.95
N ALA A 24 -5.74 8.86 -4.41
CA ALA A 24 -5.96 8.56 -5.81
C ALA A 24 -6.05 9.84 -6.66
N TYR A 25 -6.81 10.83 -6.20
CA TYR A 25 -6.93 12.12 -6.90
C TYR A 25 -5.60 12.86 -6.99
N ILE A 26 -4.88 12.97 -5.88
CA ILE A 26 -3.56 13.62 -5.84
C ILE A 26 -2.55 12.84 -6.68
N GLY A 27 -2.64 11.52 -6.72
CA GLY A 27 -1.74 10.61 -7.44
C GLY A 27 -0.58 10.15 -6.57
N THR A 28 -0.83 9.97 -5.29
CA THR A 28 0.16 9.50 -4.30
C THR A 28 -0.34 8.30 -3.53
N THR A 29 0.57 7.51 -3.01
CA THR A 29 0.33 6.51 -1.98
C THR A 29 1.36 6.70 -0.88
N LYS A 30 1.02 6.25 0.31
CA LYS A 30 1.93 6.35 1.46
C LYS A 30 1.85 5.05 2.24
N HIS A 31 3.00 4.49 2.53
CA HIS A 31 3.19 3.44 3.52
C HIS A 31 4.29 3.85 4.50
N LEU A 32 4.39 3.18 5.64
CA LEU A 32 5.42 3.47 6.64
C LEU A 32 6.81 3.03 6.15
N GLY A 33 7.83 3.76 6.59
CA GLY A 33 9.22 3.52 6.23
C GLY A 33 9.64 4.01 4.85
N GLY A 34 8.68 4.51 4.06
CA GLY A 34 8.96 5.11 2.76
C GLY A 34 9.64 4.17 1.78
N PHE A 35 10.35 4.73 0.80
CA PHE A 35 10.95 3.94 -0.28
C PHE A 35 12.14 3.07 0.19
N GLU A 36 12.78 3.41 1.30
CA GLU A 36 13.87 2.59 1.84
C GLU A 36 13.33 1.21 2.28
N THR A 37 12.19 1.19 2.97
CA THR A 37 11.53 -0.06 3.38
C THR A 37 11.11 -0.92 2.19
N THR A 38 10.57 -0.30 1.11
CA THR A 38 10.29 -1.03 -0.13
C THR A 38 11.54 -1.72 -0.69
N LYS A 39 12.71 -1.06 -0.67
CA LYS A 39 13.95 -1.68 -1.16
C LYS A 39 14.40 -2.85 -0.32
N GLU A 40 14.34 -2.72 1.00
CA GLU A 40 14.64 -3.81 1.93
C GLU A 40 13.72 -5.01 1.69
N LEU A 41 12.42 -4.76 1.53
CA LEU A 41 11.44 -5.80 1.21
C LEU A 41 11.75 -6.51 -0.11
N ILE A 42 12.16 -5.76 -1.15
CA ILE A 42 12.57 -6.31 -2.44
C ILE A 42 13.80 -7.21 -2.30
N GLU A 43 14.79 -6.78 -1.51
CA GLU A 43 16.03 -7.53 -1.27
C GLU A 43 15.75 -8.82 -0.49
N LEU A 44 14.98 -8.75 0.59
CA LEU A 44 14.60 -9.89 1.41
C LEU A 44 13.73 -10.90 0.66
N CYS A 45 12.88 -10.47 -0.25
CA CYS A 45 12.09 -11.34 -1.12
C CYS A 45 12.85 -11.83 -2.36
N HIS A 46 14.12 -11.46 -2.54
CA HIS A 46 14.94 -11.85 -3.67
C HIS A 46 14.33 -11.53 -5.04
N ILE A 47 13.69 -10.37 -5.17
CA ILE A 47 13.06 -9.96 -6.44
C ILE A 47 14.14 -9.68 -7.48
N GLY A 48 14.06 -10.36 -8.62
CA GLY A 48 14.99 -10.23 -9.72
C GLY A 48 14.32 -10.30 -11.08
N GLN A 49 15.13 -10.45 -12.12
CA GLN A 49 14.65 -10.66 -13.47
C GLN A 49 13.80 -11.94 -13.53
N ASP A 50 12.78 -11.93 -14.39
CA ASP A 50 11.85 -13.03 -14.64
C ASP A 50 10.96 -13.45 -13.45
N THR A 51 11.05 -12.74 -12.32
CA THR A 51 10.15 -12.95 -11.18
C THR A 51 8.73 -12.52 -11.53
N TYR A 52 7.72 -13.31 -11.15
CA TYR A 52 6.31 -12.96 -11.27
C TYR A 52 5.77 -12.53 -9.92
N VAL A 53 5.50 -11.24 -9.79
CA VAL A 53 5.15 -10.58 -8.52
C VAL A 53 3.67 -10.20 -8.51
N LEU A 54 2.99 -10.44 -7.39
CA LEU A 54 1.71 -9.83 -7.05
C LEU A 54 1.95 -8.72 -6.03
N GLU A 55 1.56 -7.50 -6.34
CA GLU A 55 1.48 -6.38 -5.36
C GLU A 55 0.03 -6.18 -4.94
N VAL A 56 -0.27 -6.44 -3.67
CA VAL A 56 -1.61 -6.26 -3.10
C VAL A 56 -1.72 -4.90 -2.43
N GLY A 57 -2.77 -4.15 -2.79
CA GLY A 57 -2.91 -2.74 -2.41
C GLY A 57 -1.94 -1.84 -3.17
N CYS A 58 -1.81 -2.04 -4.47
CA CYS A 58 -0.82 -1.35 -5.31
C CYS A 58 -1.00 0.18 -5.38
N GLY A 59 -2.13 0.70 -4.90
CA GLY A 59 -2.44 2.12 -4.91
C GLY A 59 -2.31 2.71 -6.32
N VAL A 60 -1.46 3.72 -6.49
CA VAL A 60 -1.20 4.37 -7.80
C VAL A 60 -0.09 3.67 -8.61
N GLY A 61 0.24 2.42 -8.30
CA GLY A 61 1.18 1.57 -9.05
C GLY A 61 2.65 1.97 -8.95
N ALA A 62 3.03 2.65 -7.87
CA ALA A 62 4.39 3.18 -7.76
C ALA A 62 5.44 2.08 -7.59
N THR A 63 5.18 1.09 -6.73
CA THR A 63 6.07 -0.05 -6.51
C THR A 63 6.06 -0.99 -7.71
N ALA A 64 4.88 -1.36 -8.24
CA ALA A 64 4.77 -2.21 -9.43
C ALA A 64 5.56 -1.67 -10.62
N CYS A 65 5.37 -0.38 -10.96
CA CYS A 65 6.11 0.25 -12.05
C CYS A 65 7.62 0.30 -11.79
N TYR A 66 8.03 0.57 -10.54
CA TYR A 66 9.43 0.56 -10.16
C TYR A 66 10.05 -0.85 -10.33
N LEU A 67 9.37 -1.89 -9.87
CA LEU A 67 9.80 -3.28 -9.99
C LEU A 67 9.97 -3.67 -11.47
N ALA A 68 8.94 -3.44 -12.27
CA ALA A 68 8.97 -3.75 -13.70
C ALA A 68 10.09 -3.03 -14.45
N LYS A 69 10.36 -1.77 -14.08
CA LYS A 69 11.36 -0.94 -14.73
C LYS A 69 12.78 -1.29 -14.32
N LYS A 70 13.02 -1.52 -13.02
CA LYS A 70 14.37 -1.73 -12.49
C LYS A 70 14.82 -3.17 -12.59
N TYR A 71 13.91 -4.10 -12.28
CA TYR A 71 14.25 -5.52 -12.20
C TYR A 71 13.78 -6.33 -13.42
N THR A 72 13.05 -5.68 -14.37
CA THR A 72 12.50 -6.32 -15.56
C THR A 72 11.56 -7.50 -15.28
N CYS A 73 11.06 -7.62 -14.05
CA CYS A 73 10.09 -8.63 -13.63
C CYS A 73 8.68 -8.34 -14.17
N ARG A 74 7.79 -9.33 -14.09
CA ARG A 74 6.37 -9.17 -14.39
C ARG A 74 5.62 -8.89 -13.10
N VAL A 75 4.71 -7.92 -13.11
CA VAL A 75 3.96 -7.54 -11.92
C VAL A 75 2.47 -7.49 -12.20
N VAL A 76 1.68 -8.11 -11.35
CA VAL A 76 0.24 -7.84 -11.23
C VAL A 76 0.03 -6.98 -9.99
N GLY A 77 -0.59 -5.83 -10.15
CA GLY A 77 -0.99 -4.98 -9.04
C GLY A 77 -2.50 -5.06 -8.82
N VAL A 78 -2.94 -5.26 -7.60
CA VAL A 78 -4.37 -5.22 -7.26
C VAL A 78 -4.65 -4.15 -6.21
N ASP A 79 -5.81 -3.52 -6.33
CA ASP A 79 -6.34 -2.58 -5.34
C ASP A 79 -7.86 -2.67 -5.31
N LEU A 80 -8.46 -2.40 -4.17
CA LEU A 80 -9.92 -2.43 -4.01
C LEU A 80 -10.63 -1.31 -4.79
N ARG A 81 -9.91 -0.22 -5.12
CA ARG A 81 -10.46 1.01 -5.68
C ARG A 81 -10.15 1.16 -7.17
N GLU A 82 -11.21 1.29 -7.97
CA GLU A 82 -11.07 1.58 -9.42
C GLU A 82 -10.28 2.86 -9.70
N SER A 83 -10.42 3.88 -8.85
CA SER A 83 -9.68 5.14 -8.96
C SER A 83 -8.17 4.96 -8.84
N MET A 84 -7.71 4.04 -7.96
CA MET A 84 -6.31 3.68 -7.82
C MET A 84 -5.82 2.92 -9.07
N ILE A 85 -6.57 1.92 -9.53
CA ILE A 85 -6.25 1.15 -10.73
C ILE A 85 -6.15 2.05 -11.98
N ALA A 86 -7.07 3.00 -12.14
CA ALA A 86 -6.98 3.98 -13.23
C ALA A 86 -5.68 4.78 -13.19
N ARG A 87 -5.23 5.19 -11.99
CA ARG A 87 -3.96 5.90 -11.81
C ARG A 87 -2.74 5.02 -12.06
N SER A 88 -2.81 3.77 -11.66
CA SER A 88 -1.74 2.79 -11.91
C SER A 88 -1.52 2.56 -13.40
N ASN A 89 -2.61 2.40 -14.17
CA ASN A 89 -2.54 2.29 -15.62
C ASN A 89 -1.96 3.55 -16.30
N GLU A 90 -2.40 4.75 -15.87
CA GLU A 90 -1.82 6.01 -16.35
C GLU A 90 -0.31 6.09 -16.06
N ARG A 91 0.12 5.62 -14.89
CA ARG A 91 1.54 5.59 -14.51
C ARG A 91 2.31 4.62 -15.39
N ALA A 92 1.85 3.39 -15.56
CA ALA A 92 2.52 2.38 -16.38
C ALA A 92 2.78 2.87 -17.81
N GLN A 93 1.79 3.49 -18.44
CA GLN A 93 1.94 4.10 -19.77
C GLN A 93 3.00 5.22 -19.79
N LYS A 94 2.98 6.11 -18.79
CA LYS A 94 3.96 7.21 -18.68
C LYS A 94 5.39 6.73 -18.43
N GLU A 95 5.53 5.60 -17.75
CA GLU A 95 6.82 5.03 -17.41
C GLU A 95 7.32 4.02 -18.46
N GLY A 96 6.46 3.66 -19.45
CA GLY A 96 6.77 2.73 -20.53
C GLY A 96 6.93 1.29 -20.09
N VAL A 97 6.17 0.89 -19.06
CA VAL A 97 6.21 -0.46 -18.47
C VAL A 97 4.90 -1.24 -18.62
N GLU A 98 3.93 -0.70 -19.38
CA GLU A 98 2.59 -1.26 -19.55
C GLU A 98 2.57 -2.70 -20.10
N LYS A 99 3.65 -3.15 -20.71
CA LYS A 99 3.79 -4.55 -21.19
C LYS A 99 4.26 -5.52 -20.10
N ARG A 100 4.71 -5.02 -18.96
CA ARG A 100 5.24 -5.81 -17.85
C ARG A 100 4.39 -5.74 -16.60
N VAL A 101 3.43 -4.80 -16.56
CA VAL A 101 2.53 -4.63 -15.43
C VAL A 101 1.09 -4.77 -15.87
N GLU A 102 0.29 -5.38 -15.02
CA GLU A 102 -1.15 -5.47 -15.16
C GLU A 102 -1.80 -4.98 -13.87
N PHE A 103 -2.90 -4.22 -13.97
CA PHE A 103 -3.61 -3.74 -12.78
C PHE A 103 -5.08 -4.16 -12.82
N ARG A 104 -5.57 -4.70 -11.69
CA ARG A 104 -6.95 -5.20 -11.54
C ARG A 104 -7.57 -4.71 -10.25
N VAL A 105 -8.89 -4.50 -10.27
CA VAL A 105 -9.66 -4.32 -9.03
C VAL A 105 -9.84 -5.67 -8.37
N ALA A 106 -9.42 -5.81 -7.11
CA ALA A 106 -9.62 -7.02 -6.33
C ALA A 106 -9.61 -6.74 -4.81
N ASP A 107 -10.29 -7.60 -4.06
CA ASP A 107 -10.26 -7.64 -2.61
C ASP A 107 -9.13 -8.56 -2.14
N ALA A 108 -8.28 -8.06 -1.24
CA ALA A 108 -7.19 -8.82 -0.63
C ALA A 108 -7.68 -10.09 0.12
N GLN A 109 -8.94 -10.08 0.58
CA GLN A 109 -9.55 -11.21 1.26
C GLN A 109 -10.07 -12.31 0.32
N ASN A 110 -10.10 -12.05 -0.98
CA ASN A 110 -10.57 -12.99 -1.98
C ASN A 110 -9.90 -12.70 -3.33
N LEU A 111 -8.64 -13.08 -3.45
CA LEU A 111 -7.83 -12.79 -4.62
C LEU A 111 -8.29 -13.64 -5.82
N PRO A 112 -8.58 -13.03 -6.98
CA PRO A 112 -9.11 -13.72 -8.16
C PRO A 112 -8.00 -14.43 -8.97
N PHE A 113 -7.17 -15.20 -8.27
CA PHE A 113 -6.04 -15.93 -8.85
C PHE A 113 -6.05 -17.37 -8.39
N GLU A 114 -5.49 -18.23 -9.24
CA GLU A 114 -5.25 -19.63 -8.93
C GLU A 114 -4.20 -19.80 -7.83
N ASP A 115 -4.21 -20.95 -7.18
CA ASP A 115 -3.21 -21.31 -6.18
C ASP A 115 -1.82 -21.40 -6.82
N ALA A 116 -0.80 -21.00 -6.07
CA ALA A 116 0.59 -21.18 -6.46
C ALA A 116 0.99 -20.49 -7.79
N LEU A 117 0.39 -19.35 -8.10
CA LEU A 117 0.61 -18.64 -9.36
C LEU A 117 1.85 -17.72 -9.33
N PHE A 118 2.10 -17.04 -8.22
CA PHE A 118 3.12 -16.00 -8.11
C PHE A 118 4.38 -16.50 -7.41
N ASP A 119 5.52 -16.00 -7.84
CA ASP A 119 6.80 -16.23 -7.17
C ASP A 119 6.85 -15.49 -5.84
N ILE A 120 6.30 -14.28 -5.83
CA ILE A 120 6.36 -13.37 -4.71
C ILE A 120 5.03 -12.62 -4.59
N VAL A 121 4.53 -12.48 -3.37
CA VAL A 121 3.43 -11.57 -3.02
C VAL A 121 3.97 -10.48 -2.12
N LEU A 122 3.73 -9.22 -2.49
CA LEU A 122 4.08 -8.03 -1.69
C LEU A 122 2.82 -7.31 -1.21
N CYS A 123 2.86 -6.81 0.02
CA CYS A 123 1.84 -5.94 0.58
C CYS A 123 2.49 -4.88 1.47
N GLU A 124 2.20 -3.60 1.20
CA GLU A 124 2.78 -2.49 1.94
C GLU A 124 1.67 -1.60 2.54
N SER A 125 1.44 -1.69 3.86
CA SER A 125 0.47 -0.90 4.64
C SER A 125 -0.97 -1.02 4.12
N VAL A 126 -1.46 -2.24 3.95
CA VAL A 126 -2.81 -2.55 3.48
C VAL A 126 -3.53 -3.51 4.41
N ALA A 127 -2.87 -4.60 4.83
CA ALA A 127 -3.49 -5.63 5.65
C ALA A 127 -3.93 -5.09 7.01
N THR A 128 -3.25 -4.07 7.54
CA THR A 128 -3.65 -3.35 8.76
C THR A 128 -5.09 -2.80 8.67
N PHE A 129 -5.54 -2.38 7.47
CA PHE A 129 -6.88 -1.79 7.26
C PHE A 129 -7.98 -2.82 7.02
N VAL A 130 -7.62 -4.11 6.85
CA VAL A 130 -8.58 -5.18 6.61
C VAL A 130 -9.03 -5.79 7.94
N GLU A 131 -10.32 -6.15 8.03
CA GLU A 131 -10.89 -6.70 9.27
C GLU A 131 -10.33 -8.09 9.57
N ASP A 132 -10.38 -8.99 8.61
CA ASP A 132 -9.87 -10.36 8.72
C ASP A 132 -8.45 -10.49 8.16
N LYS A 133 -7.47 -10.15 8.98
CA LYS A 133 -6.04 -10.20 8.63
C LYS A 133 -5.54 -11.63 8.39
N GLN A 134 -6.09 -12.60 9.14
CA GLN A 134 -5.74 -14.01 8.95
C GLN A 134 -6.13 -14.48 7.55
N LYS A 135 -7.32 -14.13 7.12
CA LYS A 135 -7.81 -14.48 5.78
C LYS A 135 -6.95 -13.85 4.69
N VAL A 136 -6.59 -12.58 4.86
CA VAL A 136 -5.71 -11.87 3.92
C VAL A 136 -4.35 -12.55 3.79
N VAL A 137 -3.69 -12.86 4.91
CA VAL A 137 -2.38 -13.54 4.88
C VAL A 137 -2.50 -14.96 4.32
N SER A 138 -3.62 -15.65 4.60
CA SER A 138 -3.89 -16.97 4.00
C SER A 138 -4.06 -16.90 2.48
N GLU A 139 -4.71 -15.86 1.94
CA GLU A 139 -4.82 -15.64 0.50
C GLU A 139 -3.45 -15.35 -0.13
N TYR A 140 -2.60 -14.56 0.54
CA TYR A 140 -1.24 -14.31 0.07
C TYR A 140 -0.43 -15.61 -0.02
N ALA A 141 -0.49 -16.44 1.03
CA ALA A 141 0.15 -17.75 1.01
C ALA A 141 -0.43 -18.64 -0.07
N ARG A 142 -1.77 -18.70 -0.25
CA ARG A 142 -2.44 -19.54 -1.24
C ARG A 142 -1.95 -19.26 -2.66
N VAL A 143 -1.89 -17.98 -3.06
CA VAL A 143 -1.50 -17.60 -4.43
C VAL A 143 0.00 -17.60 -4.68
N THR A 144 0.82 -17.66 -3.61
CA THR A 144 2.29 -17.79 -3.71
C THR A 144 2.65 -19.25 -4.03
N ARG A 145 3.59 -19.52 -4.93
CA ARG A 145 4.05 -20.88 -5.23
C ARG A 145 4.86 -21.49 -4.08
N PRO A 146 4.95 -22.81 -3.97
CA PRO A 146 5.88 -23.45 -3.04
C PRO A 146 7.32 -22.97 -3.24
N GLY A 147 7.99 -22.59 -2.16
CA GLY A 147 9.31 -21.99 -2.18
C GLY A 147 9.35 -20.50 -2.54
N GLY A 148 8.22 -19.89 -2.88
CA GLY A 148 8.08 -18.44 -3.07
C GLY A 148 8.02 -17.67 -1.76
N TYR A 149 7.92 -16.34 -1.84
CA TYR A 149 7.95 -15.46 -0.69
C TYR A 149 6.70 -14.60 -0.57
N VAL A 150 6.26 -14.40 0.66
CA VAL A 150 5.28 -13.37 1.03
C VAL A 150 6.00 -12.30 1.83
N GLY A 151 6.02 -11.07 1.31
CA GLY A 151 6.65 -9.92 1.93
C GLY A 151 5.63 -8.87 2.35
N LEU A 152 5.62 -8.49 3.62
CA LEU A 152 4.72 -7.51 4.20
C LEU A 152 5.51 -6.36 4.80
N ASN A 153 4.96 -5.15 4.70
CA ASN A 153 5.36 -3.98 5.48
C ASN A 153 4.11 -3.40 6.13
N GLU A 154 3.92 -3.67 7.42
CA GLU A 154 2.67 -3.35 8.11
C GLU A 154 2.90 -2.66 9.44
N GLU A 155 1.92 -1.85 9.88
CA GLU A 155 1.93 -1.23 11.18
C GLU A 155 1.77 -2.26 12.31
N LEU A 156 2.41 -1.96 13.45
CA LEU A 156 2.25 -2.76 14.66
C LEU A 156 2.45 -1.93 15.93
N TRP A 157 1.87 -2.40 17.02
CA TRP A 157 2.24 -1.92 18.33
C TRP A 157 3.59 -2.50 18.77
N LEU A 158 4.59 -1.64 18.94
CA LEU A 158 5.93 -2.04 19.44
C LEU A 158 5.90 -2.42 20.92
N LYS A 159 4.94 -1.89 21.67
CA LYS A 159 4.66 -2.18 23.07
C LYS A 159 3.19 -1.89 23.37
N THR A 160 2.65 -2.47 24.41
CA THR A 160 1.25 -2.30 24.80
C THR A 160 0.91 -0.81 24.97
N PRO A 161 0.02 -0.23 24.15
CA PRO A 161 -0.37 1.16 24.26
C PRO A 161 -1.38 1.36 25.40
N PRO A 162 -1.43 2.55 26.03
CA PRO A 162 -2.52 2.89 26.92
C PRO A 162 -3.87 2.93 26.20
N ALA A 163 -4.94 2.43 26.83
CA ALA A 163 -6.28 2.37 26.23
C ALA A 163 -6.78 3.73 25.66
N PRO A 164 -6.55 4.91 26.32
CA PRO A 164 -6.93 6.19 25.74
C PRO A 164 -6.18 6.52 24.44
N LEU A 165 -4.96 6.01 24.25
CA LEU A 165 -4.19 6.19 23.01
C LEU A 165 -4.79 5.37 21.90
N VAL A 166 -5.15 4.10 22.14
CA VAL A 166 -5.81 3.22 21.17
C VAL A 166 -7.10 3.85 20.66
N GLU A 167 -7.96 4.29 21.58
CA GLU A 167 -9.23 4.91 21.22
C GLU A 167 -9.03 6.19 20.40
N ARG A 168 -8.01 6.98 20.74
CA ARG A 168 -7.69 8.19 19.97
C ARG A 168 -7.19 7.89 18.56
N VAL A 169 -6.40 6.84 18.40
CA VAL A 169 -5.90 6.37 17.08
C VAL A 169 -7.08 5.87 16.23
N ARG A 170 -7.97 5.07 16.78
CA ARG A 170 -9.20 4.61 16.11
C ARG A 170 -10.01 5.79 15.57
N GLN A 171 -10.23 6.83 16.39
CA GLN A 171 -10.99 8.02 16.00
C GLN A 171 -10.32 8.87 14.91
N ILE A 172 -8.97 8.91 14.87
CA ILE A 172 -8.23 9.73 13.91
C ILE A 172 -8.14 9.06 12.55
N TRP A 173 -7.93 7.74 12.53
CA TRP A 173 -7.72 6.99 11.30
C TRP A 173 -8.98 6.32 10.77
N ASP A 174 -10.10 6.44 11.50
CA ASP A 174 -11.37 5.76 11.17
C ASP A 174 -11.17 4.26 10.91
N ILE A 175 -10.31 3.64 11.72
CA ILE A 175 -9.95 2.22 11.60
C ILE A 175 -10.75 1.45 12.65
N LYS A 176 -11.56 0.51 12.21
CA LYS A 176 -12.29 -0.38 13.12
C LYS A 176 -11.43 -1.51 13.70
N PRO A 177 -10.57 -2.17 12.91
CA PRO A 177 -9.72 -3.22 13.48
C PRO A 177 -8.56 -2.62 14.29
N ASP A 178 -8.17 -3.34 15.33
CA ASP A 178 -7.00 -2.98 16.11
C ASP A 178 -5.72 -3.16 15.28
N ILE A 179 -4.75 -2.28 15.55
CA ILE A 179 -3.39 -2.46 15.03
C ILE A 179 -2.80 -3.68 15.76
N PRO A 180 -2.31 -4.69 15.04
CA PRO A 180 -1.75 -5.89 15.65
C PRO A 180 -0.44 -5.63 16.40
N THR A 181 -0.09 -6.53 17.27
CA THR A 181 1.25 -6.64 17.84
C THR A 181 2.17 -7.45 16.91
N LEU A 182 3.45 -7.50 17.25
CA LEU A 182 4.40 -8.39 16.56
C LEU A 182 3.97 -9.86 16.65
N GLU A 183 3.50 -10.27 17.82
CA GLU A 183 3.06 -11.64 18.10
C GLU A 183 1.82 -12.00 17.25
N ASP A 184 0.86 -11.08 17.13
CA ASP A 184 -0.32 -11.27 16.29
C ASP A 184 0.09 -11.48 14.82
N TRP A 185 0.98 -10.62 14.28
CA TRP A 185 1.47 -10.76 12.91
C TRP A 185 2.20 -12.08 12.68
N MET A 186 3.06 -12.50 13.62
CA MET A 186 3.72 -13.80 13.53
C MET A 186 2.70 -14.93 13.54
N GLY A 187 1.68 -14.87 14.39
CA GLY A 187 0.61 -15.85 14.40
C GLY A 187 -0.15 -15.93 13.08
N PHE A 188 -0.46 -14.81 12.43
CA PHE A 188 -1.12 -14.82 11.11
C PHE A 188 -0.25 -15.48 10.02
N LEU A 189 1.06 -15.22 10.03
CA LEU A 189 1.99 -15.80 9.07
C LEU A 189 2.14 -17.31 9.27
N GLU A 190 2.36 -17.75 10.50
CA GLU A 190 2.51 -19.16 10.85
C GLU A 190 1.24 -19.97 10.56
N ASN A 191 0.06 -19.43 10.92
CA ASN A 191 -1.23 -20.06 10.64
C ASN A 191 -1.53 -20.15 9.14
N ALA A 192 -0.98 -19.25 8.32
CA ALA A 192 -1.05 -19.34 6.86
C ALA A 192 -0.05 -20.34 6.25
N GLY A 193 0.77 -20.99 7.07
CA GLY A 193 1.76 -21.99 6.64
C GLY A 193 3.08 -21.41 6.12
N LEU A 194 3.32 -20.12 6.35
CA LEU A 194 4.60 -19.48 6.01
C LEU A 194 5.67 -19.88 7.04
N ARG A 195 6.88 -20.13 6.55
CA ARG A 195 8.02 -20.61 7.33
C ARG A 195 9.22 -19.68 7.13
N ASP A 196 10.28 -19.91 7.91
CA ASP A 196 11.54 -19.16 7.83
C ASP A 196 11.30 -17.64 7.86
N VAL A 197 10.38 -17.19 8.73
CA VAL A 197 9.95 -15.80 8.74
C VAL A 197 11.06 -14.90 9.27
N VAL A 198 11.53 -14.00 8.40
CA VAL A 198 12.43 -12.90 8.77
C VAL A 198 11.58 -11.71 9.19
N VAL A 199 11.95 -11.08 10.30
CA VAL A 199 11.25 -9.89 10.83
C VAL A 199 12.24 -8.78 11.13
N GLU A 200 11.96 -7.60 10.62
CA GLU A 200 12.69 -6.38 10.96
C GLU A 200 11.72 -5.30 11.45
N THR A 201 11.87 -4.87 12.70
CA THR A 201 11.00 -3.88 13.34
C THR A 201 11.62 -2.50 13.33
N TYR A 202 10.78 -1.49 13.08
CA TYR A 202 11.20 -0.11 12.95
C TYR A 202 10.32 0.83 13.79
N LYS A 203 10.97 1.83 14.38
CA LYS A 203 10.30 3.02 14.91
C LYS A 203 10.11 4.02 13.77
N PHE A 204 9.15 4.93 13.95
CA PHE A 204 8.97 6.04 13.03
C PHE A 204 10.25 6.87 12.92
N ASP A 205 10.73 7.04 11.70
CA ASP A 205 11.88 7.89 11.36
C ASP A 205 11.52 8.82 10.20
N ALA A 206 11.54 10.13 10.45
CA ALA A 206 11.20 11.14 9.47
C ALA A 206 12.07 11.11 8.20
N ARG A 207 13.33 10.65 8.30
CA ARG A 207 14.22 10.51 7.14
C ARG A 207 13.76 9.38 6.23
N ARG A 208 13.43 8.22 6.82
CA ARG A 208 12.88 7.08 6.06
C ARG A 208 11.55 7.45 5.41
N GLU A 209 10.65 8.08 6.16
CA GLU A 209 9.35 8.55 5.65
C GLU A 209 9.52 9.52 4.47
N SER A 210 10.47 10.46 4.55
CA SER A 210 10.74 11.40 3.47
C SER A 210 11.28 10.76 2.20
N SER A 211 11.82 9.53 2.29
CA SER A 211 12.34 8.77 1.14
C SER A 211 11.26 8.44 0.10
N GLN A 212 9.98 8.46 0.49
CA GLN A 212 8.85 8.32 -0.42
C GLN A 212 8.93 9.26 -1.62
N ILE A 213 9.47 10.47 -1.44
CA ILE A 213 9.62 11.46 -2.52
C ILE A 213 10.48 10.91 -3.66
N LYS A 214 11.47 10.07 -3.37
CA LYS A 214 12.37 9.47 -4.37
C LYS A 214 11.66 8.54 -5.37
N ARG A 215 10.43 8.11 -5.09
CA ARG A 215 9.59 7.28 -5.98
C ARG A 215 8.93 8.07 -7.10
N TYR A 216 8.85 9.40 -6.95
CA TYR A 216 8.12 10.26 -7.86
C TYR A 216 9.08 11.09 -8.72
N ARG A 217 8.76 11.19 -10.00
CA ARG A 217 9.48 12.09 -10.90
C ARG A 217 9.11 13.54 -10.56
N PHE A 218 9.99 14.47 -10.86
CA PHE A 218 9.77 15.92 -10.64
C PHE A 218 8.42 16.39 -11.22
N GLN A 219 8.09 15.94 -12.43
CA GLN A 219 6.82 16.27 -13.09
C GLN A 219 5.59 15.73 -12.33
N ASP A 220 5.72 14.58 -11.67
CA ASP A 220 4.62 14.01 -10.88
C ASP A 220 4.44 14.78 -9.59
N MET A 221 5.51 15.23 -8.96
CA MET A 221 5.45 16.12 -7.79
C MET A 221 4.75 17.44 -8.11
N TRP A 222 5.05 18.06 -9.27
CA TRP A 222 4.34 19.25 -9.73
C TRP A 222 2.85 19.01 -9.96
N ARG A 223 2.48 17.88 -10.55
CA ARG A 223 1.07 17.50 -10.73
C ARG A 223 0.37 17.27 -9.39
N MET A 224 1.04 16.60 -8.44
CA MET A 224 0.53 16.38 -7.08
C MET A 224 0.30 17.72 -6.38
N PHE A 225 1.27 18.62 -6.43
CA PHE A 225 1.16 19.96 -5.88
C PHE A 225 -0.02 20.73 -6.50
N TYR A 226 -0.09 20.76 -7.83
CA TYR A 226 -1.18 21.44 -8.56
C TYR A 226 -2.56 20.88 -8.17
N ARG A 227 -2.71 19.56 -8.14
CA ARG A 227 -3.97 18.91 -7.75
C ARG A 227 -4.35 19.24 -6.31
N THR A 228 -3.39 19.22 -5.39
CA THR A 228 -3.60 19.60 -3.98
C THR A 228 -4.04 21.06 -3.87
N LEU A 229 -3.42 21.96 -4.62
CA LEU A 229 -3.79 23.36 -4.64
C LEU A 229 -5.22 23.58 -5.21
N VAL A 230 -5.55 22.90 -6.31
CA VAL A 230 -6.90 22.94 -6.89
C VAL A 230 -7.94 22.44 -5.91
N LEU A 231 -7.67 21.34 -5.19
CA LEU A 231 -8.53 20.84 -4.13
C LEU A 231 -8.70 21.86 -3.01
N TYR A 232 -7.62 22.45 -2.55
CA TYR A 232 -7.67 23.44 -1.48
C TYR A 232 -8.52 24.65 -1.86
N ILE A 233 -8.41 25.13 -3.11
CA ILE A 233 -9.17 26.29 -3.60
C ILE A 233 -10.64 25.92 -3.83
N LYS A 234 -10.91 24.80 -4.50
CA LYS A 234 -12.25 24.47 -5.02
C LYS A 234 -13.12 23.64 -4.08
N ASN A 235 -12.52 22.93 -3.09
CA ASN A 235 -13.26 21.99 -2.25
C ASN A 235 -13.27 22.43 -0.77
N PRO A 236 -14.41 22.97 -0.26
CA PRO A 236 -14.54 23.34 1.15
C PRO A 236 -14.36 22.16 2.12
N ALA A 237 -14.80 20.94 1.73
CA ALA A 237 -14.64 19.74 2.54
C ALA A 237 -13.17 19.38 2.71
N PHE A 238 -12.37 19.55 1.65
CA PHE A 238 -10.91 19.35 1.74
C PHE A 238 -10.24 20.36 2.67
N ARG A 239 -10.64 21.64 2.64
CA ARG A 239 -10.14 22.64 3.60
C ARG A 239 -10.50 22.27 5.04
N LYS A 240 -11.74 21.82 5.28
CA LYS A 240 -12.19 21.33 6.59
C LYS A 240 -11.39 20.10 7.04
N TYR A 241 -11.15 19.15 6.12
CA TYR A 241 -10.31 17.99 6.35
C TYR A 241 -8.89 18.39 6.73
N MET A 242 -8.26 19.30 5.99
CA MET A 242 -6.90 19.80 6.28
C MET A 242 -6.84 20.55 7.61
N ALA A 243 -7.84 21.39 7.92
CA ALA A 243 -7.94 22.11 9.19
C ALA A 243 -8.24 21.16 10.37
N GLY A 244 -9.03 20.12 10.12
CA GLY A 244 -9.39 19.08 11.10
C GLY A 244 -8.34 17.99 11.29
N ARG A 245 -7.25 18.00 10.54
CA ARG A 245 -6.09 17.13 10.75
C ARG A 245 -5.51 17.43 12.13
N LYS A 246 -6.20 16.90 13.12
CA LYS A 246 -5.84 17.01 14.54
C LYS A 246 -4.45 16.40 14.70
N HIS A 247 -3.65 17.05 15.48
CA HIS A 247 -2.31 16.57 15.80
C HIS A 247 -2.39 15.11 16.27
N LEU A 248 -1.53 14.29 15.72
CA LEU A 248 -1.34 12.93 16.21
C LEU A 248 -1.11 12.98 17.72
N PRO A 249 -1.63 12.02 18.48
CA PRO A 249 -1.44 12.00 19.93
C PRO A 249 0.04 12.12 20.29
N LYS A 250 0.34 12.96 21.27
CA LYS A 250 1.71 13.04 21.80
C LYS A 250 2.15 11.66 22.27
N GLY A 251 3.37 11.26 21.93
CA GLY A 251 3.93 9.97 22.32
C GLY A 251 3.43 8.78 21.49
N LEU A 252 2.57 8.97 20.46
CA LEU A 252 2.09 7.87 19.61
C LEU A 252 3.24 6.99 19.10
N PHE A 253 4.26 7.60 18.55
CA PHE A 253 5.42 6.89 17.98
C PHE A 253 6.38 6.26 19.01
N GLU A 254 6.08 6.36 20.28
CA GLU A 254 6.72 5.53 21.31
C GLU A 254 6.12 4.12 21.36
N TYR A 255 4.87 3.97 20.91
CA TYR A 255 4.11 2.73 20.94
C TYR A 255 3.93 2.16 19.53
N LEU A 256 3.69 3.01 18.54
CA LEU A 256 3.44 2.65 17.17
C LEU A 256 4.73 2.61 16.37
N GLY A 257 4.90 1.53 15.63
CA GLY A 257 5.93 1.36 14.63
C GLY A 257 5.43 0.55 13.45
N TYR A 258 6.34 -0.05 12.74
CA TYR A 258 6.04 -0.96 11.62
C TYR A 258 7.10 -2.03 11.55
N ALA A 259 6.80 -3.10 10.83
CA ALA A 259 7.77 -4.14 10.56
C ALA A 259 7.69 -4.64 9.12
N ILE A 260 8.84 -5.09 8.65
CA ILE A 260 8.95 -5.95 7.48
C ILE A 260 8.85 -7.39 7.97
N PHE A 261 8.01 -8.16 7.32
CA PHE A 261 7.90 -9.61 7.49
C PHE A 261 8.14 -10.26 6.13
N VAL A 262 9.02 -11.23 6.06
CA VAL A 262 9.21 -12.04 4.85
C VAL A 262 9.15 -13.50 5.24
N GLY A 263 8.11 -14.20 4.79
CA GLY A 263 7.91 -15.62 5.02
C GLY A 263 8.01 -16.41 3.72
N ARG A 264 8.50 -17.63 3.80
CA ARG A 264 8.59 -18.58 2.70
C ARG A 264 7.42 -19.54 2.72
N ARG A 265 6.78 -19.74 1.57
CA ARG A 265 5.76 -20.77 1.41
C ARG A 265 6.34 -22.17 1.25
#